data_05dd655130a2668751d8091057f8d0e5
#
_entry.id   05dd655130a2668751d8091057f8d0e5
#
_cell.length_a   1.000
_cell.length_b   1.000
_cell.length_c   1.000
_cell.angle_alpha   90.00
_cell.angle_beta   90.00
_cell.angle_gamma   90.00
#
_symmetry.space_group_name_H-M   'P 1'
#
loop_
_entity.id
_entity.type
_entity.pdbx_description
1 polymer ?
#
loop_
_entity_poly.entity_id
_entity_poly.type
_entity_poly.pdbx_seq_one_letter_code
_entity_poly.pdbx_strand_id
1 'polypeptide(L)'
;IACWLHDVGKVVVPESILLKPGPLDATETQIMQEHPVIGEQICAPLKSLRPILPLIRHHHEKMDGSGYPDGLRGDAIPLNARILQVADIYDALTTDRPYRVALPHNEALSILFAEAENGWLDSAVVSKFALVSKGHDYFPVRGRTMLASYYA
;
A
#
# COMPACT_ATOMS: atom_id res chain seq x y z
N ILE A 1 13.34 3.18 4.86
CA ILE A 1 12.63 3.91 5.95
C ILE A 1 11.16 4.10 5.57
N ALA A 2 10.82 4.63 4.37
CA ALA A 2 9.42 4.85 3.97
C ALA A 2 8.56 3.58 4.10
N CYS A 3 9.03 2.42 3.64
CA CYS A 3 8.32 1.14 3.77
C CYS A 3 7.98 0.76 5.23
N TRP A 4 8.65 1.33 6.20
CA TRP A 4 8.40 1.07 7.63
C TRP A 4 7.42 2.07 8.24
N LEU A 5 7.31 3.24 7.62
CA LEU A 5 6.57 4.37 8.18
C LEU A 5 5.32 4.75 7.36
N HIS A 6 5.11 4.18 6.16
CA HIS A 6 3.97 4.56 5.33
C HIS A 6 2.63 4.39 6.03
N ASP A 7 2.54 3.37 6.88
CA ASP A 7 1.35 3.00 7.63
C ASP A 7 1.31 3.54 9.07
N VAL A 8 2.28 4.38 9.48
CA VAL A 8 2.35 4.87 10.87
C VAL A 8 1.08 5.61 11.30
N GLY A 9 0.39 6.25 10.36
CA GLY A 9 -0.87 6.94 10.63
C GLY A 9 -2.02 6.03 11.06
N LYS A 10 -1.93 4.72 10.83
CA LYS A 10 -2.93 3.75 11.32
C LYS A 10 -3.02 3.68 12.84
N VAL A 11 -2.05 4.26 13.56
CA VAL A 11 -2.05 4.33 15.04
C VAL A 11 -3.28 5.05 15.61
N VAL A 12 -3.92 5.92 14.84
CA VAL A 12 -5.14 6.62 15.29
C VAL A 12 -6.43 5.97 14.79
N VAL A 13 -6.35 4.95 13.95
CA VAL A 13 -7.53 4.23 13.46
C VAL A 13 -8.08 3.36 14.60
N PRO A 14 -9.39 3.44 14.92
CA PRO A 14 -9.99 2.60 15.94
C PRO A 14 -9.74 1.12 15.70
N GLU A 15 -9.41 0.38 16.76
CA GLU A 15 -9.12 -1.06 16.68
C GLU A 15 -10.29 -1.85 16.08
N SER A 16 -11.52 -1.43 16.34
CA SER A 16 -12.74 -2.03 15.78
C SER A 16 -12.81 -1.95 14.24
N ILE A 17 -12.20 -0.92 13.63
CA ILE A 17 -12.09 -0.77 12.18
C ILE A 17 -10.88 -1.57 11.69
N LEU A 18 -9.76 -1.41 12.38
CA LEU A 18 -8.47 -2.00 12.00
C LEU A 18 -8.49 -3.53 12.00
N LEU A 19 -9.23 -4.15 12.95
CA LEU A 19 -9.35 -5.59 13.12
C LEU A 19 -10.69 -6.15 12.65
N LYS A 20 -11.49 -5.37 11.93
CA LYS A 20 -12.82 -5.80 11.47
C LYS A 20 -12.73 -7.05 10.60
N PRO A 21 -13.43 -8.14 10.94
CA PRO A 21 -13.49 -9.33 10.11
C PRO A 21 -14.52 -9.12 8.98
N GLY A 22 -14.12 -8.51 7.88
CA GLY A 22 -14.98 -8.25 6.72
C GLY A 22 -14.77 -6.87 6.13
N PRO A 23 -15.54 -6.51 5.08
CA PRO A 23 -15.40 -5.23 4.41
C PRO A 23 -15.75 -4.06 5.32
N LEU A 24 -15.06 -2.93 5.12
CA LEU A 24 -15.38 -1.68 5.76
C LEU A 24 -16.61 -1.05 5.10
N ASP A 25 -17.47 -0.41 5.88
CA ASP A 25 -18.51 0.45 5.33
C ASP A 25 -17.94 1.79 4.85
N ALA A 26 -18.78 2.65 4.25
CA ALA A 26 -18.32 3.92 3.69
C ALA A 26 -17.70 4.85 4.73
N THR A 27 -18.22 4.88 5.95
CA THR A 27 -17.70 5.72 7.04
C THR A 27 -16.38 5.18 7.57
N GLU A 28 -16.29 3.88 7.79
CA GLU A 28 -15.07 3.21 8.21
C GLU A 28 -13.96 3.33 7.16
N THR A 29 -14.32 3.23 5.87
CA THR A 29 -13.40 3.45 4.75
C THR A 29 -12.83 4.87 4.78
N GLN A 30 -13.65 5.89 5.00
CA GLN A 30 -13.18 7.27 5.13
C GLN A 30 -12.18 7.43 6.28
N ILE A 31 -12.47 6.86 7.45
CA ILE A 31 -11.56 6.89 8.60
C ILE A 31 -10.24 6.20 8.24
N MET A 32 -10.30 5.04 7.60
CA MET A 32 -9.11 4.32 7.17
C MET A 32 -8.27 5.15 6.18
N GLN A 33 -8.92 5.84 5.23
CA GLN A 33 -8.25 6.65 4.20
C GLN A 33 -7.56 7.92 4.74
N GLU A 34 -7.73 8.25 6.01
CA GLU A 34 -7.01 9.37 6.65
C GLU A 34 -5.57 9.02 7.04
N HIS A 35 -5.21 7.73 7.16
CA HIS A 35 -3.90 7.34 7.68
C HIS A 35 -2.70 7.89 6.90
N PRO A 36 -2.71 8.09 5.57
CA PRO A 36 -1.56 8.65 4.87
C PRO A 36 -1.32 10.11 5.26
N VAL A 37 -2.39 10.89 5.42
CA VAL A 37 -2.32 12.30 5.85
C VAL A 37 -1.80 12.39 7.29
N ILE A 38 -2.34 11.55 8.16
CA ILE A 38 -1.94 11.51 9.58
C ILE A 38 -0.48 11.02 9.70
N GLY A 39 -0.10 10.02 8.92
CA GLY A 39 1.28 9.51 8.87
C GLY A 39 2.27 10.59 8.44
N GLU A 40 1.94 11.38 7.43
CA GLU A 40 2.72 12.55 7.04
C GLU A 40 2.85 13.54 8.20
N GLN A 41 1.73 13.88 8.87
CA GLN A 41 1.72 14.82 10.01
C GLN A 41 2.58 14.33 11.18
N ILE A 42 2.52 13.04 11.51
CA ILE A 42 3.34 12.42 12.57
C ILE A 42 4.83 12.53 12.22
N CYS A 43 5.21 12.33 10.97
CA CYS A 43 6.60 12.33 10.51
C CYS A 43 7.16 13.75 10.23
N ALA A 44 6.31 14.73 9.92
CA ALA A 44 6.69 16.08 9.48
C ALA A 44 7.63 16.85 10.46
N PRO A 45 7.50 16.72 11.80
CA PRO A 45 8.41 17.39 12.74
C PRO A 45 9.87 16.95 12.60
N LEU A 46 10.11 15.74 12.10
CA LEU A 46 11.45 15.16 11.96
C LEU A 46 12.07 15.57 10.63
N LYS A 47 13.02 16.53 10.66
CA LYS A 47 13.65 17.06 9.44
C LYS A 47 14.29 15.98 8.56
N SER A 48 14.82 14.91 9.15
CA SER A 48 15.41 13.78 8.44
C SER A 48 14.39 12.97 7.62
N LEU A 49 13.10 13.04 7.95
CA LEU A 49 12.04 12.32 7.25
C LEU A 49 11.37 13.14 6.12
N ARG A 50 11.69 14.42 5.99
CA ARG A 50 11.11 15.29 4.94
C ARG A 50 11.16 14.68 3.52
N PRO A 51 12.26 14.02 3.09
CA PRO A 51 12.31 13.45 1.74
C PRO A 51 11.33 12.30 1.51
N ILE A 52 10.82 11.67 2.58
CA ILE A 52 9.90 10.53 2.47
C ILE A 52 8.44 10.90 2.77
N LEU A 53 8.14 12.14 3.19
CA LEU A 53 6.76 12.56 3.47
C LEU A 53 5.84 12.38 2.26
N PRO A 54 6.25 12.74 1.00
CA PRO A 54 5.42 12.50 -0.16
C PRO A 54 5.12 11.01 -0.42
N LEU A 55 6.02 10.11 0.00
CA LEU A 55 5.80 8.67 -0.13
C LEU A 55 4.76 8.18 0.87
N ILE A 56 4.84 8.68 2.12
CA ILE A 56 3.87 8.36 3.18
C ILE A 56 2.48 8.87 2.78
N ARG A 57 2.39 10.08 2.22
CA ARG A 57 1.11 10.69 1.86
C ARG A 57 0.46 10.03 0.64
N HIS A 58 1.26 9.67 -0.39
CA HIS A 58 0.72 9.33 -1.71
C HIS A 58 0.83 7.84 -2.09
N HIS A 59 1.11 6.94 -1.16
CA HIS A 59 1.26 5.52 -1.48
C HIS A 59 -0.06 4.82 -1.83
N HIS A 60 -1.20 5.46 -1.64
CA HIS A 60 -2.53 4.99 -2.05
C HIS A 60 -3.13 5.78 -3.22
N GLU A 61 -2.36 6.66 -3.84
CA GLU A 61 -2.80 7.30 -5.07
C GLU A 61 -2.80 6.30 -6.23
N LYS A 62 -3.73 6.47 -7.18
CA LYS A 62 -3.84 5.63 -8.37
C LYS A 62 -3.57 6.42 -9.63
N MET A 63 -2.95 5.77 -10.63
CA MET A 63 -2.55 6.43 -11.87
C MET A 63 -3.72 7.10 -12.61
N ASP A 64 -4.95 6.60 -12.44
CA ASP A 64 -6.18 7.16 -13.00
C ASP A 64 -6.79 8.30 -12.17
N GLY A 65 -6.23 8.60 -10.98
CA GLY A 65 -6.72 9.62 -10.06
C GLY A 65 -7.87 9.18 -9.16
N SER A 66 -8.23 7.91 -9.16
CA SER A 66 -9.26 7.36 -8.24
C SER A 66 -8.72 7.00 -6.85
N GLY A 67 -7.40 7.24 -6.62
CA GLY A 67 -6.75 7.02 -5.34
C GLY A 67 -7.03 8.12 -4.31
N TYR A 68 -6.33 8.06 -3.20
CA TYR A 68 -6.45 9.01 -2.09
C TYR A 68 -5.07 9.29 -1.48
N PRO A 69 -4.87 10.39 -0.73
CA PRO A 69 -5.87 11.35 -0.25
C PRO A 69 -6.13 12.53 -1.21
N ASP A 70 -5.24 12.81 -2.16
CA ASP A 70 -5.28 14.03 -2.97
C ASP A 70 -5.85 13.80 -4.38
N GLY A 71 -6.08 12.54 -4.80
CA GLY A 71 -6.56 12.20 -6.13
C GLY A 71 -5.55 12.54 -7.22
N LEU A 72 -4.26 12.41 -6.93
CA LEU A 72 -3.18 12.67 -7.89
C LEU A 72 -3.27 11.70 -9.07
N ARG A 73 -2.85 12.17 -10.26
CA ARG A 73 -2.97 11.39 -11.50
C ARG A 73 -1.64 11.33 -12.23
N GLY A 74 -1.33 10.15 -12.77
CA GLY A 74 -0.18 9.96 -13.64
C GLY A 74 1.13 10.42 -12.99
N ASP A 75 1.88 11.26 -13.70
CA ASP A 75 3.19 11.76 -13.25
C ASP A 75 3.13 12.76 -12.08
N ALA A 76 1.94 13.22 -11.70
CA ALA A 76 1.79 13.98 -10.45
C ALA A 76 2.07 13.14 -9.21
N ILE A 77 1.92 11.80 -9.31
CA ILE A 77 2.28 10.87 -8.23
C ILE A 77 3.80 10.68 -8.23
N PRO A 78 4.51 10.95 -7.13
CA PRO A 78 5.95 10.74 -7.05
C PRO A 78 6.34 9.29 -7.42
N LEU A 79 7.35 9.09 -8.26
CA LEU A 79 7.78 7.76 -8.71
C LEU A 79 8.03 6.80 -7.54
N ASN A 80 8.67 7.30 -6.48
CA ASN A 80 8.94 6.46 -5.29
C ASN A 80 7.65 6.04 -4.56
N ALA A 81 6.58 6.83 -4.61
CA ALA A 81 5.27 6.44 -4.07
C ALA A 81 4.63 5.34 -4.93
N ARG A 82 4.72 5.46 -6.29
CA ARG A 82 4.28 4.39 -7.22
C ARG A 82 5.04 3.08 -7.00
N ILE A 83 6.35 3.16 -6.72
CA ILE A 83 7.17 1.97 -6.40
C ILE A 83 6.74 1.36 -5.05
N LEU A 84 6.54 2.19 -4.04
CA LEU A 84 6.09 1.74 -2.72
C LEU A 84 4.72 1.05 -2.81
N GLN A 85 3.78 1.63 -3.55
CA GLN A 85 2.45 1.05 -3.79
C GLN A 85 2.51 -0.36 -4.37
N VAL A 86 3.30 -0.57 -5.43
CA VAL A 86 3.45 -1.90 -6.05
C VAL A 86 4.06 -2.90 -5.07
N ALA A 87 5.09 -2.49 -4.31
CA ALA A 87 5.74 -3.35 -3.33
C ALA A 87 4.80 -3.72 -2.17
N ASP A 88 4.00 -2.76 -1.69
CA ASP A 88 3.08 -2.94 -0.59
C ASP A 88 1.91 -3.86 -0.98
N ILE A 89 1.32 -3.66 -2.17
CA ILE A 89 0.30 -4.56 -2.70
C ILE A 89 0.84 -5.98 -2.86
N TYR A 90 2.05 -6.13 -3.39
CA TYR A 90 2.68 -7.44 -3.54
C TYR A 90 2.90 -8.12 -2.19
N ASP A 91 3.47 -7.41 -1.20
CA ASP A 91 3.65 -7.93 0.16
C ASP A 91 2.31 -8.35 0.77
N ALA A 92 1.30 -7.50 0.62
CA ALA A 92 -0.06 -7.80 1.06
C ALA A 92 -0.62 -9.08 0.42
N LEU A 93 -0.39 -9.31 -0.87
CA LEU A 93 -0.89 -10.49 -1.59
C LEU A 93 -0.12 -11.76 -1.21
N THR A 94 1.17 -11.68 -0.93
CA THR A 94 2.07 -12.83 -0.71
C THR A 94 2.36 -13.13 0.76
N THR A 95 1.72 -12.41 1.70
CA THR A 95 1.82 -12.65 3.14
C THR A 95 0.52 -13.26 3.65
N ASP A 96 0.63 -14.27 4.54
CA ASP A 96 -0.52 -14.84 5.24
C ASP A 96 -1.20 -13.77 6.10
N ARG A 97 -2.52 -13.70 6.00
CA ARG A 97 -3.36 -12.83 6.83
C ARG A 97 -4.35 -13.68 7.62
N PRO A 98 -4.91 -13.20 8.75
CA PRO A 98 -5.83 -13.97 9.58
C PRO A 98 -7.00 -14.61 8.82
N TYR A 99 -7.39 -13.99 7.69
CA TYR A 99 -8.56 -14.40 6.89
C TYR A 99 -8.19 -14.81 5.45
N ARG A 100 -6.89 -14.84 5.09
CA ARG A 100 -6.45 -15.18 3.73
C ARG A 100 -5.05 -15.76 3.72
N VAL A 101 -4.89 -16.92 3.07
CA VAL A 101 -3.59 -17.51 2.79
C VAL A 101 -2.84 -16.69 1.74
N ALA A 102 -1.53 -16.61 1.86
CA ALA A 102 -0.65 -15.99 0.88
C ALA A 102 -0.85 -16.56 -0.52
N LEU A 103 -0.92 -15.69 -1.51
CA LEU A 103 -0.98 -16.10 -2.91
C LEU A 103 0.41 -16.51 -3.41
N PRO A 104 0.49 -17.48 -4.33
CA PRO A 104 1.72 -17.79 -5.04
C PRO A 104 2.22 -16.56 -5.83
N HIS A 105 3.55 -16.44 -5.96
CA HIS A 105 4.21 -15.34 -6.67
C HIS A 105 3.57 -15.00 -8.02
N ASN A 106 3.32 -16.00 -8.87
CA ASN A 106 2.77 -15.78 -10.20
C ASN A 106 1.33 -15.25 -10.17
N GLU A 107 0.52 -15.67 -9.20
CA GLU A 107 -0.84 -15.15 -9.01
C GLU A 107 -0.82 -13.71 -8.55
N ALA A 108 0.05 -13.36 -7.60
CA ALA A 108 0.23 -11.99 -7.14
C ALA A 108 0.69 -11.07 -8.29
N LEU A 109 1.64 -11.52 -9.13
CA LEU A 109 2.05 -10.77 -10.32
C LEU A 109 0.90 -10.58 -11.31
N SER A 110 0.08 -11.61 -11.54
CA SER A 110 -1.08 -11.50 -12.44
C SER A 110 -2.08 -10.43 -11.98
N ILE A 111 -2.30 -10.32 -10.67
CA ILE A 111 -3.14 -9.26 -10.08
C ILE A 111 -2.51 -7.87 -10.32
N LEU A 112 -1.21 -7.71 -10.05
CA LEU A 112 -0.53 -6.43 -10.29
C LEU A 112 -0.60 -5.98 -11.75
N PHE A 113 -0.45 -6.91 -12.70
CA PHE A 113 -0.60 -6.60 -14.13
C PHE A 113 -2.02 -6.21 -14.48
N ALA A 114 -3.04 -6.91 -13.97
CA ALA A 114 -4.44 -6.57 -14.19
C ALA A 114 -4.78 -5.17 -13.62
N GLU A 115 -4.26 -4.82 -12.45
CA GLU A 115 -4.45 -3.48 -11.87
C GLU A 115 -3.73 -2.39 -12.69
N ALA A 116 -2.57 -2.69 -13.29
CA ALA A 116 -1.90 -1.78 -14.21
C ALA A 116 -2.68 -1.61 -15.52
N GLU A 117 -3.29 -2.67 -16.06
CA GLU A 117 -4.18 -2.60 -17.24
C GLU A 117 -5.44 -1.78 -16.95
N ASN A 118 -5.98 -1.84 -15.73
CA ASN A 118 -7.09 -1.00 -15.29
C ASN A 118 -6.69 0.48 -15.07
N GLY A 119 -5.41 0.82 -15.23
CA GLY A 119 -4.91 2.18 -15.03
C GLY A 119 -4.77 2.58 -13.57
N TRP A 120 -4.72 1.63 -12.63
CA TRP A 120 -4.53 1.93 -11.20
C TRP A 120 -3.07 1.98 -10.81
N LEU A 121 -2.25 1.09 -11.36
CA LEU A 121 -0.81 1.03 -11.09
C LEU A 121 0.01 1.52 -12.30
N ASP A 122 1.23 1.97 -12.03
CA ASP A 122 2.20 2.30 -13.06
C ASP A 122 2.72 1.02 -13.73
N SER A 123 2.36 0.82 -15.01
CA SER A 123 2.71 -0.37 -15.79
C SER A 123 4.22 -0.56 -15.94
N ALA A 124 5.00 0.53 -16.01
CA ALA A 124 6.45 0.46 -16.09
C ALA A 124 7.05 -0.01 -14.75
N VAL A 125 6.51 0.45 -13.63
CA VAL A 125 6.92 0.00 -12.29
C VAL A 125 6.58 -1.46 -12.09
N VAL A 126 5.35 -1.90 -12.42
CA VAL A 126 4.94 -3.31 -12.33
C VAL A 126 5.83 -4.20 -13.18
N SER A 127 6.12 -3.81 -14.43
CA SER A 127 7.02 -4.55 -15.33
C SER A 127 8.44 -4.70 -14.76
N LYS A 128 8.99 -3.63 -14.19
CA LYS A 128 10.31 -3.66 -13.53
C LYS A 128 10.31 -4.51 -12.27
N PHE A 129 9.25 -4.38 -11.45
CA PHE A 129 9.08 -5.21 -10.25
C PHE A 129 9.06 -6.70 -10.59
N ALA A 130 8.30 -7.10 -11.61
CA ALA A 130 8.24 -8.49 -12.07
C ALA A 130 9.59 -9.04 -12.54
N LEU A 131 10.46 -8.20 -13.11
CA LEU A 131 11.81 -8.60 -13.51
C LEU A 131 12.73 -8.85 -12.30
N VAL A 132 12.68 -8.00 -11.28
CA VAL A 132 13.59 -8.09 -10.13
C VAL A 132 13.10 -9.10 -9.08
N SER A 133 11.80 -9.37 -9.02
CA SER A 133 11.21 -10.36 -8.10
C SER A 133 11.37 -11.81 -8.56
N LYS A 134 11.82 -12.05 -9.81
CA LYS A 134 12.17 -13.39 -10.32
C LYS A 134 13.37 -13.92 -9.57
N GLY A 135 13.19 -15.03 -8.86
CA GLY A 135 14.28 -15.74 -8.14
C GLY A 135 14.36 -15.43 -6.64
N HIS A 136 13.46 -14.64 -6.12
CA HIS A 136 13.26 -14.56 -4.68
C HIS A 136 12.13 -15.53 -4.30
N ASP A 137 12.49 -16.73 -3.85
CA ASP A 137 11.58 -17.52 -3.02
C ASP A 137 11.36 -16.67 -1.77
N TYR A 138 10.20 -15.97 -1.75
CA TYR A 138 9.82 -15.15 -0.62
C TYR A 138 9.61 -16.07 0.58
N PHE A 139 10.55 -16.06 1.52
CA PHE A 139 10.37 -16.68 2.83
C PHE A 139 9.45 -15.77 3.62
N PRO A 140 8.20 -16.18 3.90
CA PRO A 140 7.32 -15.40 4.74
C PRO A 140 8.00 -15.24 6.10
N VAL A 141 8.27 -14.01 6.49
CA VAL A 141 8.73 -13.69 7.85
C VAL A 141 7.59 -14.04 8.78
N ARG A 142 7.67 -15.23 9.39
CA ARG A 142 6.72 -15.65 10.43
C ARG A 142 6.76 -14.60 11.53
N GLY A 143 5.64 -13.89 11.75
CA GLY A 143 5.48 -13.05 12.93
C GLY A 143 5.14 -11.58 12.71
N ARG A 144 4.70 -11.15 11.52
CA ARG A 144 4.09 -9.82 11.38
C ARG A 144 2.58 -9.93 11.33
N THR A 145 1.93 -9.65 12.46
CA THR A 145 0.52 -9.31 12.52
C THR A 145 0.34 -7.99 11.76
N MET A 146 0.03 -8.03 10.48
CA MET A 146 -0.37 -6.86 9.72
C MET A 146 -1.84 -6.95 9.37
N LEU A 147 -2.49 -5.92 9.68
CA LEU A 147 -3.87 -5.53 9.77
C LEU A 147 -4.64 -5.69 8.46
N ALA A 148 -5.78 -6.35 8.58
CA ALA A 148 -6.71 -6.63 7.51
C ALA A 148 -7.40 -5.37 7.02
N SER A 149 -7.03 -4.80 5.91
CA SER A 149 -7.94 -3.95 5.12
C SER A 149 -7.30 -3.43 3.84
N TYR A 150 -6.90 -4.29 2.94
CA TYR A 150 -6.40 -3.78 1.65
C TYR A 150 -7.36 -3.97 0.48
N TYR A 151 -8.43 -4.74 0.63
CA TYR A 151 -9.49 -4.86 -0.38
C TYR A 151 -10.80 -5.12 0.35
N ALA A 152 -11.48 -4.07 0.75
CA ALA A 152 -12.92 -4.06 0.93
C ALA A 152 -13.52 -3.20 -0.17
#